data_4e712190a27d68efa2bcef80c77142ea
#
_entry.id   4e712190a27d68efa2bcef80c77142ea
#
_cell.length_a   1.000
_cell.length_b   1.000
_cell.length_c   1.000
_cell.angle_alpha   90.00
_cell.angle_beta   90.00
_cell.angle_gamma   90.00
#
_symmetry.space_group_name_H-M   'P 1'
#
loop_
_entity.id
_entity.type
_entity.pdbx_description
1 polymer ?
#
loop_
_entity_poly.entity_id
_entity_poly.type
_entity_poly.pdbx_seq_one_letter_code
_entity_poly.pdbx_strand_id
1 'polypeptide(L)' 'MASKLYQYAAIWEPSTEQAKSGEKAKLIVEPKTVLCSDEKSAMVLAARSIPEEYLNQLDQVQVVVRPF' A
#
# COMPACT_ATOMS: atom_id res chain seq x y z
N MET A 1 -0.80 -24.32 -10.37
CA MET A 1 0.30 -23.36 -10.35
C MET A 1 0.82 -23.17 -8.93
N ALA A 2 2.11 -23.02 -8.80
CA ALA A 2 2.69 -22.84 -7.49
C ALA A 2 2.41 -21.43 -6.96
N SER A 3 1.94 -21.34 -5.74
CA SER A 3 1.78 -20.07 -5.07
C SER A 3 3.13 -19.56 -4.59
N LYS A 4 3.27 -18.26 -4.52
CA LYS A 4 4.49 -17.59 -4.07
C LYS A 4 4.18 -16.66 -2.91
N LEU A 5 5.19 -16.40 -2.10
CA LEU A 5 5.07 -15.43 -1.03
C LEU A 5 5.39 -14.04 -1.56
N TYR A 6 4.51 -13.11 -1.24
CA TYR A 6 4.70 -11.69 -1.54
C TYR A 6 4.55 -10.88 -0.27
N GLN A 7 5.23 -9.76 -0.25
CA GLN A 7 5.09 -8.80 0.84
C GLN A 7 4.51 -7.52 0.26
N TYR A 8 3.52 -6.94 0.94
CA TYR A 8 2.95 -5.67 0.51
C TYR A 8 2.85 -4.69 1.68
N ALA A 9 2.85 -3.42 1.33
CA ALA A 9 2.64 -2.33 2.27
C ALA A 9 2.02 -1.17 1.51
N ALA A 10 1.47 -0.22 2.22
CA ALA A 10 0.96 1.00 1.61
C ALA A 10 1.40 2.21 2.43
N ILE A 11 1.78 3.26 1.73
CA ILE A 11 2.28 4.49 2.31
C ILE A 11 1.44 5.64 1.77
N TRP A 12 0.97 6.50 2.68
CA TRP A 12 0.33 7.75 2.30
C TRP A 12 1.38 8.84 2.25
N GLU A 13 1.40 9.60 1.16
CA GLU A 13 2.34 10.71 1.00
C GLU A 13 1.57 12.03 0.97
N PRO A 14 2.04 13.05 1.69
CA PRO A 14 1.38 14.35 1.67
C PRO A 14 1.54 15.04 0.32
N SER A 15 0.54 15.84 -0.06
CA SER A 15 0.66 16.70 -1.22
C SER A 15 1.70 17.78 -0.93
N THR A 16 2.09 18.54 -1.97
CA THR A 16 3.06 19.63 -1.80
C THR A 16 2.62 20.63 -0.73
N GLU A 17 1.33 20.99 -0.74
CA GLU A 17 0.78 21.92 0.22
C GLU A 17 0.75 21.33 1.64
N GLN A 18 0.38 20.08 1.77
CA GLN A 18 0.35 19.38 3.05
C GLN A 18 1.76 19.24 3.62
N ALA A 19 2.74 18.95 2.78
CA ALA A 19 4.14 18.86 3.21
C ALA A 19 4.65 20.21 3.73
N LYS A 20 4.24 21.29 3.09
CA LYS A 20 4.59 22.64 3.55
C LYS A 20 3.97 22.96 4.91
N SER A 21 2.83 22.35 5.21
CA SER A 21 2.15 22.51 6.50
C SER A 21 2.74 21.61 7.58
N GLY A 22 3.78 20.86 7.27
CA GLY A 22 4.45 20.00 8.22
C GLY A 22 3.97 18.56 8.26
N GLU A 23 3.07 18.18 7.36
CA GLU A 23 2.61 16.79 7.29
C GLU A 23 3.69 15.90 6.67
N LYS A 24 3.79 14.69 7.18
CA LYS A 24 4.80 13.72 6.75
C LYS A 24 4.13 12.46 6.21
N ALA A 25 4.87 11.70 5.41
CA ALA A 25 4.42 10.42 4.92
C ALA A 25 4.08 9.48 6.08
N LYS A 26 3.06 8.65 5.89
CA LYS A 26 2.58 7.72 6.91
C LYS A 26 2.47 6.32 6.34
N LEU A 27 2.88 5.34 7.14
CA LEU A 27 2.65 3.94 6.81
C LEU A 27 1.21 3.61 7.19
N ILE A 28 0.34 3.42 6.21
CA ILE A 28 -1.08 3.17 6.44
C ILE A 28 -1.46 1.70 6.38
N VAL A 29 -0.65 0.88 5.73
CA VAL A 29 -0.78 -0.58 5.75
C VAL A 29 0.58 -1.14 6.10
N GLU A 30 0.69 -1.76 7.27
CA GLU A 30 1.94 -2.37 7.72
C GLU A 30 2.36 -3.49 6.76
N PRO A 31 3.66 -3.72 6.57
CA PRO A 31 4.13 -4.80 5.73
C PRO A 31 3.52 -6.14 6.13
N LYS A 32 2.93 -6.83 5.20
CA LYS A 32 2.31 -8.14 5.41
C LYS A 32 2.78 -9.09 4.35
N THR A 33 2.94 -10.34 4.73
CA THR A 33 3.31 -11.41 3.80
C THR A 33 2.06 -12.22 3.48
N VAL A 34 1.85 -12.46 2.19
CA VAL A 34 0.70 -13.24 1.72
C VAL A 34 1.15 -14.28 0.71
N LEU A 35 0.39 -15.35 0.62
CA LEU A 35 0.62 -16.40 -0.37
C LEU A 35 -0.34 -16.17 -1.53
N CYS A 36 0.21 -15.86 -2.69
CA CYS A 36 -0.58 -15.54 -3.90
C CYS A 36 0.01 -16.22 -5.11
N SER A 37 -0.80 -16.33 -6.15
CA SER A 37 -0.35 -16.90 -7.42
C SER A 37 0.54 -15.94 -8.21
N ASP A 38 0.32 -14.63 -8.08
CA ASP A 38 1.08 -13.61 -8.79
C ASP A 38 1.09 -12.27 -8.03
N GLU A 39 1.91 -11.36 -8.52
CA GLU A 39 2.05 -10.03 -7.94
C GLU A 39 0.75 -9.22 -8.02
N LYS A 40 0.00 -9.39 -9.08
CA LYS A 40 -1.25 -8.69 -9.28
C LYS A 40 -2.26 -9.01 -8.19
N SER A 41 -2.35 -10.28 -7.80
CA SER A 41 -3.23 -10.70 -6.71
C SER A 41 -2.81 -10.08 -5.38
N ALA A 42 -1.50 -10.00 -5.13
CA ALA A 42 -0.99 -9.36 -3.93
C ALA A 42 -1.34 -7.87 -3.91
N MET A 43 -1.27 -7.22 -5.07
CA MET A 43 -1.63 -5.81 -5.20
C MET A 43 -3.10 -5.55 -4.88
N VAL A 44 -3.98 -6.44 -5.32
CA VAL A 44 -5.42 -6.34 -5.01
C VAL A 44 -5.65 -6.47 -3.51
N LEU A 45 -4.96 -7.40 -2.87
CA LEU A 45 -5.07 -7.57 -1.42
C LEU A 45 -4.57 -6.33 -0.67
N ALA A 46 -3.47 -5.75 -1.13
CA ALA A 46 -2.95 -4.52 -0.55
C ALA A 46 -3.95 -3.38 -0.67
N ALA A 47 -4.56 -3.22 -1.84
CA ALA A 47 -5.55 -2.19 -2.07
C ALA A 47 -6.77 -2.34 -1.15
N ARG A 48 -7.20 -3.57 -0.92
CA ARG A 48 -8.34 -3.85 -0.02
C ARG A 48 -8.01 -3.60 1.44
N SER A 49 -6.74 -3.56 1.78
CA SER A 49 -6.29 -3.31 3.16
C SER A 49 -6.19 -1.83 3.49
N ILE A 50 -6.33 -0.96 2.48
CA ILE A 50 -6.25 0.49 2.70
C ILE A 50 -7.42 0.94 3.57
N PRO A 51 -7.17 1.68 4.68
CA PRO A 51 -8.23 2.20 5.53
C PRO A 51 -9.19 3.10 4.75
N GLU A 52 -10.47 3.03 5.10
CA GLU A 52 -11.52 3.77 4.43
C GLU A 52 -11.25 5.28 4.37
N GLU A 53 -10.64 5.83 5.40
CA GLU A 53 -10.32 7.26 5.48
C GLU A 53 -9.38 7.73 4.36
N TYR A 54 -8.65 6.81 3.72
CA TYR A 54 -7.73 7.13 2.64
C TYR A 54 -8.30 6.87 1.25
N LEU A 55 -9.51 6.34 1.15
CA LEU A 55 -10.12 6.01 -0.14
C LEU A 55 -10.35 7.24 -1.03
N ASN A 56 -10.51 8.41 -0.43
CA ASN A 56 -10.65 9.66 -1.15
C ASN A 56 -9.31 10.28 -1.51
N GLN A 57 -8.21 9.67 -1.12
CA GLN A 57 -6.86 10.16 -1.32
C GLN A 57 -5.96 9.11 -1.96
N LEU A 58 -6.54 8.28 -2.82
CA LEU A 58 -5.78 7.18 -3.45
C LEU A 58 -4.63 7.66 -4.32
N ASP A 59 -4.73 8.87 -4.85
CA ASP A 59 -3.65 9.50 -5.62
C ASP A 59 -2.43 9.81 -4.74
N GLN A 60 -2.62 9.85 -3.43
CA GLN A 60 -1.54 10.07 -2.47
C GLN A 60 -1.06 8.79 -1.80
N VAL A 61 -1.67 7.66 -2.14
CA VAL A 61 -1.30 6.35 -1.57
C VAL A 61 -0.45 5.58 -2.55
N GLN A 62 0.71 5.13 -2.08
CA GLN A 62 1.59 4.28 -2.86
C GLN A 62 1.57 2.88 -2.28
N VAL A 63 1.19 1.91 -3.11
CA VAL A 63 1.21 0.51 -2.75
C VAL A 63 2.52 -0.09 -3.22
N VAL A 64 3.21 -0.77 -2.31
CA VAL A 64 4.48 -1.44 -2.61
C VAL A 64 4.25 -2.94 -2.49
N VAL A 65 4.59 -3.68 -3.53
CA VAL A 65 4.49 -5.13 -3.54
C VAL A 65 5.82 -5.68 -4.04
N ARG A 66 6.32 -6.69 -3.37
CA ARG A 66 7.57 -7.33 -3.79
C ARG A 66 7.54 -8.81 -3.43
N PRO A 67 8.30 -9.65 -4.14
CA PRO A 67 8.49 -11.05 -3.74
C PRO A 67 9.16 -11.09 -2.38
N PHE A 68 8.69 -12.02 -1.58
CA PHE A 68 9.26 -12.22 -0.23
C PHE A 68 10.59 -12.98 -0.29
#